data_33bfbf08c76947a492e6ed52f374d2aa
#
_entry.id   33bfbf08c76947a492e6ed52f374d2aa
#
_cell.length_a   1.000
_cell.length_b   1.000
_cell.length_c   1.000
_cell.angle_alpha   90.00
_cell.angle_beta   90.00
_cell.angle_gamma   90.00
#
_symmetry.space_group_name_H-M   'P 1'
#
loop_
_entity.id
_entity.type
_entity.pdbx_description
1 polymer ?
#
loop_
_entity_poly.entity_id
_entity_poly.type
_entity_poly.pdbx_seq_one_letter_code
_entity_poly.pdbx_strand_id
1 'polypeptide(L)'
;MKKRNILVLIAVLAVLLLTAGCGETGQGEQEDLKGNMVLSFINIGKGDAFLIQVPDGGYYMWDTGKEEDYPMVERLLDIKKVENLDGIFLSHGHKDHAGGLELIMEKYSVEKVYLSGKDDITYKKINPEQTASEYGAEVVKLQGDEILGLGGATAQVWIPGNRDTENENNNSMVVRWSFKDTSFLMTGDMEKKEEKQFLQTFEDCRADVLKLGHHGEKDATSKALLEAVMPVYGIITGNEEENPDSVNKKIAERLKKYGVKAYYSEGEQTAWDFIADGTSVKAVKVMDK
;
A
#
# COMPACT_ATOMS: atom_id res chain seq x y z
N MET A 1 0.00 8.58 -89.26
CA MET A 1 -0.17 7.73 -88.09
C MET A 1 0.24 8.58 -86.86
N LYS A 2 -0.71 9.14 -86.11
CA LYS A 2 -0.46 10.06 -84.99
C LYS A 2 -0.54 9.26 -83.66
N LYS A 3 0.52 9.24 -82.93
CA LYS A 3 0.55 8.69 -81.54
C LYS A 3 -0.02 9.79 -80.62
N ARG A 4 -1.10 9.46 -79.91
CA ARG A 4 -1.68 10.33 -78.87
C ARG A 4 -1.07 9.89 -77.52
N ASN A 5 -0.33 10.83 -76.92
CA ASN A 5 0.12 10.70 -75.53
C ASN A 5 -1.00 11.03 -74.60
N ILE A 6 -1.36 10.09 -73.72
CA ILE A 6 -2.31 10.35 -72.63
C ILE A 6 -1.47 10.75 -71.41
N LEU A 7 -1.64 12.00 -71.03
CA LEU A 7 -1.08 12.56 -69.79
C LEU A 7 -2.06 12.22 -68.66
N VAL A 8 -1.63 11.40 -67.72
CA VAL A 8 -2.38 11.10 -66.51
C VAL A 8 -2.04 12.20 -65.49
N LEU A 9 -2.99 13.05 -65.19
CA LEU A 9 -2.87 14.07 -64.14
C LEU A 9 -3.25 13.44 -62.81
N ILE A 10 -2.27 13.22 -61.94
CA ILE A 10 -2.51 12.82 -60.57
C ILE A 10 -2.75 14.10 -59.77
N ALA A 11 -4.01 14.34 -59.39
CA ALA A 11 -4.39 15.37 -58.44
C ALA A 11 -4.12 14.88 -57.03
N VAL A 12 -3.08 15.40 -56.37
CA VAL A 12 -2.85 15.22 -54.95
C VAL A 12 -3.78 16.15 -54.19
N LEU A 13 -4.83 15.56 -53.60
CA LEU A 13 -5.74 16.28 -52.71
C LEU A 13 -5.11 16.34 -51.33
N ALA A 14 -4.48 17.45 -50.98
CA ALA A 14 -4.01 17.73 -49.62
C ALA A 14 -5.23 18.07 -48.76
N VAL A 15 -5.68 17.09 -47.94
CA VAL A 15 -6.66 17.33 -46.89
C VAL A 15 -5.93 17.92 -45.68
N LEU A 16 -6.04 19.23 -45.52
CA LEU A 16 -5.68 19.90 -44.26
C LEU A 16 -6.71 19.50 -43.17
N LEU A 17 -6.38 18.55 -42.34
CA LEU A 17 -7.07 18.30 -41.08
C LEU A 17 -6.67 19.39 -40.09
N LEU A 18 -7.50 20.40 -39.96
CA LEU A 18 -7.53 21.29 -38.81
C LEU A 18 -7.99 20.45 -37.60
N THR A 19 -7.05 19.94 -36.83
CA THR A 19 -7.34 19.44 -35.51
C THR A 19 -7.59 20.63 -34.61
N ALA A 20 -8.87 20.97 -34.43
CA ALA A 20 -9.29 21.78 -33.31
C ALA A 20 -8.90 21.04 -32.05
N GLY A 21 -7.96 21.60 -31.30
CA GLY A 21 -7.60 21.12 -29.98
C GLY A 21 -8.81 21.25 -29.04
N CYS A 22 -9.60 20.19 -28.91
CA CYS A 22 -10.39 20.00 -27.72
C CYS A 22 -9.42 19.75 -26.59
N GLY A 23 -9.35 20.68 -25.65
CA GLY A 23 -8.73 20.44 -24.37
C GLY A 23 -9.44 19.25 -23.72
N GLU A 24 -8.78 18.13 -23.63
CA GLU A 24 -9.21 17.04 -22.76
C GLU A 24 -9.16 17.56 -21.33
N THR A 25 -10.31 17.96 -20.82
CA THR A 25 -10.56 17.99 -19.38
C THR A 25 -10.47 16.53 -18.93
N GLY A 26 -9.33 16.16 -18.36
CA GLY A 26 -9.10 14.81 -17.85
C GLY A 26 -10.08 14.46 -16.74
N GLN A 27 -11.25 13.97 -17.10
CA GLN A 27 -11.94 12.97 -16.30
C GLN A 27 -11.20 11.67 -16.59
N GLY A 28 -10.21 11.35 -15.72
CA GLY A 28 -9.56 10.05 -15.78
C GLY A 28 -10.65 8.98 -15.65
N GLU A 29 -10.93 8.29 -16.74
CA GLU A 29 -11.69 7.05 -16.69
C GLU A 29 -10.96 6.17 -15.67
N GLN A 30 -11.66 5.79 -14.60
CA GLN A 30 -11.16 4.84 -13.62
C GLN A 30 -10.95 3.53 -14.36
N GLU A 31 -9.69 3.23 -14.67
CA GLU A 31 -9.30 1.98 -15.34
C GLU A 31 -9.89 0.82 -14.52
N ASP A 32 -10.58 -0.11 -15.15
CA ASP A 32 -11.06 -1.32 -14.47
C ASP A 32 -9.83 -2.12 -14.04
N LEU A 33 -9.51 -2.03 -12.75
CA LEU A 33 -8.34 -2.68 -12.15
C LEU A 33 -8.60 -4.15 -11.75
N LYS A 34 -9.79 -4.68 -12.09
CA LYS A 34 -10.11 -6.08 -11.85
C LYS A 34 -9.13 -7.01 -12.56
N GLY A 35 -8.72 -8.05 -11.86
CA GLY A 35 -7.68 -8.97 -12.35
C GLY A 35 -6.24 -8.53 -11.99
N ASN A 36 -6.09 -7.37 -11.35
CA ASN A 36 -4.82 -6.91 -10.80
C ASN A 36 -4.86 -6.89 -9.28
N MET A 37 -3.69 -6.99 -8.64
CA MET A 37 -3.53 -6.64 -7.23
C MET A 37 -3.07 -5.19 -7.15
N VAL A 38 -3.75 -4.36 -6.34
CA VAL A 38 -3.45 -2.93 -6.24
C VAL A 38 -3.23 -2.54 -4.78
N LEU A 39 -2.10 -1.91 -4.50
CA LEU A 39 -1.83 -1.27 -3.23
C LEU A 39 -2.02 0.23 -3.39
N SER A 40 -2.98 0.80 -2.67
CA SER A 40 -3.28 2.22 -2.67
C SER A 40 -2.96 2.84 -1.32
N PHE A 41 -2.38 4.04 -1.31
CA PHE A 41 -2.23 4.85 -0.11
C PHE A 41 -2.51 6.32 -0.37
N ILE A 42 -2.86 7.04 0.67
CA ILE A 42 -3.12 8.48 0.67
C ILE A 42 -2.28 9.14 1.74
N ASN A 43 -1.99 10.43 1.58
CA ASN A 43 -1.33 11.21 2.62
C ASN A 43 -2.26 11.43 3.81
N ILE A 44 -1.90 10.83 4.95
CA ILE A 44 -2.56 10.99 6.25
C ILE A 44 -1.60 11.58 7.30
N GLY A 45 -0.49 12.24 6.86
CA GLY A 45 0.58 12.63 7.76
C GLY A 45 1.45 11.44 8.17
N LYS A 46 1.87 11.39 9.44
CA LYS A 46 2.57 10.23 10.01
C LYS A 46 1.56 9.18 10.44
N GLY A 47 1.55 8.05 9.76
CA GLY A 47 0.67 6.91 10.04
C GLY A 47 0.49 6.00 8.84
N ASP A 48 -0.06 4.83 9.06
CA ASP A 48 -0.33 3.85 8.02
C ASP A 48 -1.83 3.62 7.84
N ALA A 49 -2.29 3.80 6.61
CA ALA A 49 -3.60 3.36 6.14
C ALA A 49 -3.51 3.05 4.65
N PHE A 50 -3.53 1.78 4.29
CA PHE A 50 -3.44 1.32 2.91
C PHE A 50 -4.67 0.52 2.54
N LEU A 51 -5.10 0.67 1.30
CA LEU A 51 -6.12 -0.18 0.70
C LEU A 51 -5.45 -1.16 -0.26
N ILE A 52 -5.80 -2.44 -0.15
CA ILE A 52 -5.33 -3.50 -1.02
C ILE A 52 -6.54 -4.09 -1.74
N GLN A 53 -6.62 -3.85 -3.05
CA GLN A 53 -7.56 -4.55 -3.92
C GLN A 53 -6.91 -5.84 -4.40
N VAL A 54 -7.60 -6.96 -4.24
CA VAL A 54 -7.15 -8.27 -4.74
C VAL A 54 -7.75 -8.58 -6.12
N PRO A 55 -7.18 -9.53 -6.89
CA PRO A 55 -7.55 -9.74 -8.30
C PRO A 55 -9.01 -10.04 -8.58
N ASP A 56 -9.75 -10.67 -7.68
CA ASP A 56 -11.20 -10.91 -7.83
C ASP A 56 -12.08 -9.68 -7.57
N GLY A 57 -11.47 -8.58 -7.09
CA GLY A 57 -12.11 -7.30 -6.81
C GLY A 57 -12.45 -7.08 -5.34
N GLY A 58 -12.07 -8.00 -4.43
CA GLY A 58 -12.20 -7.82 -2.97
C GLY A 58 -11.24 -6.76 -2.44
N TYR A 59 -11.55 -6.23 -1.25
CA TYR A 59 -10.80 -5.14 -0.63
C TYR A 59 -10.36 -5.49 0.79
N TYR A 60 -9.09 -5.24 1.07
CA TYR A 60 -8.49 -5.34 2.40
C TYR A 60 -7.85 -4.02 2.80
N MET A 61 -7.79 -3.73 4.09
CA MET A 61 -6.95 -2.65 4.60
C MET A 61 -5.75 -3.20 5.35
N TRP A 62 -4.64 -2.50 5.23
CA TRP A 62 -3.48 -2.60 6.10
C TRP A 62 -3.40 -1.34 6.94
N ASP A 63 -3.61 -1.51 8.24
CA ASP A 63 -3.75 -0.42 9.21
C ASP A 63 -4.86 0.59 8.85
N THR A 64 -5.16 1.51 9.74
CA THR A 64 -6.32 2.40 9.66
C THR A 64 -6.01 3.87 9.90
N GLY A 65 -4.72 4.20 10.18
CA GLY A 65 -4.32 5.56 10.56
C GLY A 65 -4.81 5.95 11.96
N LYS A 66 -4.67 7.21 12.29
CA LYS A 66 -5.23 7.81 13.50
C LYS A 66 -6.73 8.10 13.31
N GLU A 67 -7.45 8.31 14.41
CA GLU A 67 -8.85 8.75 14.38
C GLU A 67 -9.02 10.05 13.60
N GLU A 68 -8.13 11.03 13.81
CA GLU A 68 -8.13 12.31 13.11
C GLU A 68 -7.84 12.22 11.60
N ASP A 69 -7.23 11.14 11.13
CA ASP A 69 -6.88 10.91 9.72
C ASP A 69 -8.05 10.33 8.92
N TYR A 70 -9.10 9.84 9.60
CA TYR A 70 -10.24 9.15 9.00
C TYR A 70 -10.85 9.87 7.78
N PRO A 71 -11.04 11.21 7.76
CA PRO A 71 -11.61 11.88 6.58
C PRO A 71 -10.80 11.65 5.30
N MET A 72 -9.47 11.50 5.39
CA MET A 72 -8.63 11.20 4.24
C MET A 72 -8.68 9.73 3.85
N VAL A 73 -8.74 8.85 4.83
CA VAL A 73 -8.94 7.40 4.60
C VAL A 73 -10.29 7.16 3.93
N GLU A 74 -11.37 7.76 4.45
CA GLU A 74 -12.71 7.71 3.88
C GLU A 74 -12.71 8.22 2.42
N ARG A 75 -12.02 9.33 2.15
CA ARG A 75 -11.89 9.86 0.79
C ARG A 75 -11.23 8.86 -0.16
N LEU A 76 -10.19 8.12 0.28
CA LEU A 76 -9.59 7.06 -0.53
C LEU A 76 -10.60 5.95 -0.82
N LEU A 77 -11.30 5.47 0.20
CA LEU A 77 -12.30 4.42 0.07
C LEU A 77 -13.45 4.84 -0.88
N ASP A 78 -13.92 6.09 -0.79
CA ASP A 78 -14.95 6.66 -1.67
C ASP A 78 -14.48 6.75 -3.14
N ILE A 79 -13.23 7.20 -3.38
CA ILE A 79 -12.63 7.23 -4.73
C ILE A 79 -12.57 5.82 -5.33
N LYS A 80 -12.22 4.83 -4.51
CA LYS A 80 -12.13 3.42 -4.91
C LYS A 80 -13.50 2.73 -4.95
N LYS A 81 -14.58 3.43 -4.56
CA LYS A 81 -15.96 2.92 -4.49
C LYS A 81 -16.05 1.65 -3.66
N VAL A 82 -15.33 1.63 -2.54
CA VAL A 82 -15.40 0.53 -1.59
C VAL A 82 -16.76 0.56 -0.91
N GLU A 83 -17.50 -0.54 -1.00
CA GLU A 83 -18.78 -0.72 -0.32
C GLU A 83 -18.62 -1.56 0.97
N ASN A 84 -17.70 -2.51 0.92
CA ASN A 84 -17.37 -3.41 2.03
C ASN A 84 -15.88 -3.76 2.01
N LEU A 85 -15.37 -4.20 3.14
CA LEU A 85 -14.01 -4.69 3.32
C LEU A 85 -14.04 -6.17 3.70
N ASP A 86 -13.33 -7.01 2.94
CA ASP A 86 -13.17 -8.42 3.26
C ASP A 86 -12.28 -8.62 4.49
N GLY A 87 -11.47 -7.61 4.82
CA GLY A 87 -10.74 -7.61 6.06
C GLY A 87 -9.85 -6.41 6.31
N ILE A 88 -9.46 -6.25 7.59
CA ILE A 88 -8.49 -5.24 8.05
C ILE A 88 -7.38 -5.98 8.79
N PHE A 89 -6.13 -5.78 8.35
CA PHE A 89 -4.94 -6.25 9.05
C PHE A 89 -4.39 -5.11 9.91
N LEU A 90 -4.24 -5.33 11.20
CA LEU A 90 -3.60 -4.36 12.10
C LEU A 90 -2.18 -4.83 12.44
N SER A 91 -1.19 -4.04 12.05
CA SER A 91 0.21 -4.37 12.23
C SER A 91 0.61 -4.44 13.70
N HIS A 92 0.25 -3.42 14.47
CA HIS A 92 0.52 -3.32 15.91
C HIS A 92 -0.41 -2.28 16.58
N GLY A 93 -0.20 -2.04 17.89
CA GLY A 93 -1.18 -1.34 18.74
C GLY A 93 -1.06 0.18 18.82
N HIS A 94 -0.22 0.84 18.03
CA HIS A 94 -0.13 2.30 18.06
C HIS A 94 -1.32 2.97 17.37
N LYS A 95 -1.67 4.18 17.86
CA LYS A 95 -2.84 4.92 17.39
C LYS A 95 -2.75 5.32 15.91
N ASP A 96 -1.56 5.56 15.40
CA ASP A 96 -1.29 5.92 14.00
C ASP A 96 -1.35 4.72 13.04
N HIS A 97 -1.69 3.54 13.57
CA HIS A 97 -1.96 2.31 12.82
C HIS A 97 -3.38 1.78 13.04
N ALA A 98 -3.88 1.82 14.27
CA ALA A 98 -5.16 1.20 14.65
C ALA A 98 -6.25 2.20 15.04
N GLY A 99 -5.95 3.52 15.06
CA GLY A 99 -6.83 4.55 15.61
C GLY A 99 -8.12 4.77 14.85
N GLY A 100 -8.11 4.58 13.54
CA GLY A 100 -9.27 4.77 12.67
C GLY A 100 -10.23 3.59 12.59
N LEU A 101 -9.92 2.46 13.26
CA LEU A 101 -10.67 1.20 13.12
C LEU A 101 -12.18 1.38 13.36
N GLU A 102 -12.57 2.00 14.47
CA GLU A 102 -13.97 2.16 14.85
C GLU A 102 -14.74 2.98 13.81
N LEU A 103 -14.18 4.12 13.36
CA LEU A 103 -14.81 4.99 12.37
C LEU A 103 -14.98 4.30 11.00
N ILE A 104 -14.02 3.45 10.62
CA ILE A 104 -14.15 2.64 9.41
C ILE A 104 -15.30 1.63 9.57
N MET A 105 -15.37 0.93 10.69
CA MET A 105 -16.41 -0.07 10.94
C MET A 105 -17.78 0.52 11.17
N GLU A 106 -17.90 1.78 11.58
CA GLU A 106 -19.17 2.52 11.64
C GLU A 106 -19.78 2.72 10.25
N LYS A 107 -18.94 2.94 9.23
CA LYS A 107 -19.40 3.27 7.87
C LYS A 107 -19.39 2.06 6.92
N TYR A 108 -18.39 1.20 7.03
CA TYR A 108 -18.19 0.08 6.10
C TYR A 108 -18.42 -1.26 6.80
N SER A 109 -19.08 -2.18 6.11
CA SER A 109 -19.13 -3.58 6.56
C SER A 109 -17.73 -4.18 6.43
N VAL A 110 -17.22 -4.76 7.52
CA VAL A 110 -15.93 -5.45 7.58
C VAL A 110 -16.17 -6.91 7.93
N GLU A 111 -15.70 -7.84 7.08
CA GLU A 111 -15.90 -9.26 7.35
C GLU A 111 -14.96 -9.75 8.46
N LYS A 112 -13.67 -9.39 8.40
CA LYS A 112 -12.65 -9.91 9.31
C LYS A 112 -11.70 -8.81 9.80
N VAL A 113 -11.25 -8.95 11.05
CA VAL A 113 -10.13 -8.17 11.59
C VAL A 113 -9.00 -9.14 11.94
N TYR A 114 -7.87 -8.99 11.26
CA TYR A 114 -6.68 -9.82 11.45
C TYR A 114 -5.74 -9.16 12.44
N LEU A 115 -5.46 -9.87 13.53
CA LEU A 115 -4.63 -9.41 14.63
C LEU A 115 -3.47 -10.37 14.86
N SER A 116 -2.38 -9.89 15.45
CA SER A 116 -1.36 -10.78 15.99
C SER A 116 -1.97 -11.65 17.09
N GLY A 117 -1.77 -12.96 17.00
CA GLY A 117 -2.18 -13.92 18.03
C GLY A 117 -1.20 -14.02 19.20
N LYS A 118 -0.11 -13.24 19.17
CA LYS A 118 0.79 -13.15 20.32
C LYS A 118 0.11 -12.34 21.42
N ASP A 119 0.13 -12.89 22.64
CA ASP A 119 -0.63 -12.38 23.77
C ASP A 119 -0.33 -10.91 24.08
N ASP A 120 -1.37 -10.18 24.50
CA ASP A 120 -1.32 -8.85 25.11
C ASP A 120 -0.75 -7.70 24.26
N ILE A 121 -1.03 -7.65 22.96
CA ILE A 121 -0.86 -6.39 22.21
C ILE A 121 -1.77 -5.37 22.88
N THR A 122 -1.15 -4.41 23.57
CA THR A 122 -1.86 -3.34 24.23
C THR A 122 -2.11 -2.23 23.21
N TYR A 123 -3.25 -2.27 22.57
CA TYR A 123 -3.74 -1.14 21.80
C TYR A 123 -4.11 -0.03 22.79
N LYS A 124 -3.25 0.98 22.94
CA LYS A 124 -3.50 2.10 23.85
C LYS A 124 -4.82 2.77 23.50
N LYS A 125 -5.83 2.66 24.36
CA LYS A 125 -7.20 3.20 24.20
C LYS A 125 -8.06 2.58 23.08
N ILE A 126 -7.59 1.56 22.39
CA ILE A 126 -8.31 0.86 21.35
C ILE A 126 -8.42 -0.60 21.76
N ASN A 127 -9.58 -1.19 21.61
CA ASN A 127 -9.78 -2.63 21.79
C ASN A 127 -10.31 -3.21 20.48
N PRO A 128 -9.43 -3.60 19.52
CA PRO A 128 -9.87 -4.03 18.21
C PRO A 128 -10.73 -5.30 18.26
N GLU A 129 -10.53 -6.18 19.25
CA GLU A 129 -11.38 -7.37 19.42
C GLU A 129 -12.81 -6.97 19.85
N GLN A 130 -12.92 -6.03 20.78
CA GLN A 130 -14.23 -5.51 21.21
C GLN A 130 -14.90 -4.78 20.06
N THR A 131 -14.21 -3.86 19.41
CA THR A 131 -14.72 -3.11 18.26
C THR A 131 -15.19 -4.07 17.16
N ALA A 132 -14.36 -5.04 16.75
CA ALA A 132 -14.75 -6.03 15.75
C ALA A 132 -16.03 -6.78 16.16
N SER A 133 -16.14 -7.20 17.42
CA SER A 133 -17.30 -7.90 17.93
C SER A 133 -18.57 -7.03 17.93
N GLU A 134 -18.45 -5.75 18.31
CA GLU A 134 -19.56 -4.80 18.35
C GLU A 134 -20.14 -4.53 16.95
N TYR A 135 -19.29 -4.49 15.93
CA TYR A 135 -19.67 -4.31 14.52
C TYR A 135 -19.88 -5.62 13.75
N GLY A 136 -19.77 -6.78 14.40
CA GLY A 136 -20.10 -8.09 13.83
C GLY A 136 -19.02 -8.68 12.92
N ALA A 137 -17.78 -8.20 12.97
CA ALA A 137 -16.66 -8.76 12.25
C ALA A 137 -16.03 -9.95 12.98
N GLU A 138 -15.54 -10.93 12.22
CA GLU A 138 -14.76 -12.04 12.76
C GLU A 138 -13.35 -11.57 13.15
N VAL A 139 -12.91 -11.89 14.37
CA VAL A 139 -11.51 -11.68 14.78
C VAL A 139 -10.67 -12.91 14.44
N VAL A 140 -9.65 -12.70 13.62
CA VAL A 140 -8.70 -13.75 13.22
C VAL A 140 -7.34 -13.48 13.86
N LYS A 141 -6.93 -14.33 14.80
CA LYS A 141 -5.63 -14.24 15.47
C LYS A 141 -4.58 -15.07 14.73
N LEU A 142 -3.62 -14.38 14.13
CA LEU A 142 -2.53 -14.97 13.34
C LEU A 142 -1.32 -15.32 14.22
N GLN A 143 -0.63 -16.41 13.91
CA GLN A 143 0.53 -16.89 14.67
C GLN A 143 1.87 -16.55 14.02
N GLY A 144 1.85 -16.16 12.72
CA GLY A 144 3.03 -15.70 11.99
C GLY A 144 3.66 -16.72 11.06
N ASP A 145 2.93 -17.78 10.73
CA ASP A 145 3.33 -18.81 9.76
C ASP A 145 2.23 -19.09 8.72
N GLU A 146 1.16 -18.28 8.71
CA GLU A 146 0.06 -18.46 7.81
C GLU A 146 0.37 -17.97 6.39
N ILE A 147 -0.19 -18.71 5.43
CA ILE A 147 -0.32 -18.30 4.03
C ILE A 147 -1.81 -18.29 3.70
N LEU A 148 -2.37 -17.09 3.64
CA LEU A 148 -3.79 -16.88 3.38
C LEU A 148 -4.03 -16.72 1.88
N GLY A 149 -4.98 -17.48 1.33
CA GLY A 149 -5.48 -17.27 -0.04
C GLY A 149 -6.59 -16.24 -0.03
N LEU A 150 -6.37 -15.08 -0.63
CA LEU A 150 -7.27 -13.94 -0.58
C LEU A 150 -7.55 -13.44 -2.01
N GLY A 151 -8.71 -13.78 -2.56
CA GLY A 151 -9.20 -13.26 -3.83
C GLY A 151 -8.27 -13.37 -5.04
N GLY A 152 -7.51 -14.49 -5.14
CA GLY A 152 -6.52 -14.71 -6.18
C GLY A 152 -5.11 -14.17 -5.88
N ALA A 153 -4.95 -13.44 -4.77
CA ALA A 153 -3.67 -13.11 -4.16
C ALA A 153 -3.35 -14.05 -2.99
N THR A 154 -2.14 -14.00 -2.49
CA THR A 154 -1.73 -14.64 -1.24
C THR A 154 -1.14 -13.61 -0.28
N ALA A 155 -1.43 -13.77 1.02
CA ALA A 155 -0.84 -13.00 2.09
C ALA A 155 -0.04 -13.96 2.99
N GLN A 156 1.29 -13.87 2.94
CA GLN A 156 2.17 -14.62 3.81
C GLN A 156 2.50 -13.77 5.04
N VAL A 157 2.18 -14.30 6.22
CA VAL A 157 2.25 -13.58 7.49
C VAL A 157 3.53 -13.92 8.22
N TRP A 158 4.15 -12.93 8.84
CA TRP A 158 5.20 -13.10 9.84
C TRP A 158 4.91 -12.25 11.07
N ILE A 159 5.12 -12.82 12.23
CA ILE A 159 4.96 -12.16 13.52
C ILE A 159 6.20 -12.49 14.38
N PRO A 160 6.78 -11.50 15.10
CA PRO A 160 7.93 -11.74 15.97
C PRO A 160 7.68 -12.88 16.94
N GLY A 161 8.68 -13.76 17.11
CA GLY A 161 8.56 -14.94 17.97
C GLY A 161 8.34 -14.61 19.45
N ASN A 162 8.95 -13.53 19.93
CA ASN A 162 8.82 -13.04 21.30
C ASN A 162 8.29 -11.61 21.26
N ARG A 163 7.35 -11.30 22.17
CA ARG A 163 6.88 -9.95 22.37
C ARG A 163 8.00 -9.05 22.92
N ASP A 164 8.16 -7.86 22.35
CA ASP A 164 8.93 -6.77 22.94
C ASP A 164 8.01 -5.98 23.89
N THR A 165 8.27 -6.05 25.20
CA THR A 165 7.46 -5.36 26.22
C THR A 165 7.87 -3.90 26.41
N GLU A 166 8.98 -3.49 25.84
CA GLU A 166 9.53 -2.14 25.96
C GLU A 166 9.20 -1.29 24.72
N ASN A 167 9.11 -1.93 23.55
CA ASN A 167 8.90 -1.24 22.29
C ASN A 167 7.84 -1.95 21.42
N GLU A 168 6.64 -1.40 21.36
CA GLU A 168 5.50 -1.96 20.63
C GLU A 168 5.74 -2.03 19.11
N ASN A 169 6.57 -1.16 18.52
CA ASN A 169 6.94 -1.20 17.12
C ASN A 169 7.54 -2.56 16.72
N ASN A 170 8.33 -3.14 17.62
CA ASN A 170 8.95 -4.45 17.43
C ASN A 170 7.96 -5.62 17.50
N ASN A 171 6.70 -5.37 17.80
CA ASN A 171 5.62 -6.36 17.74
C ASN A 171 4.86 -6.32 16.42
N SER A 172 5.29 -5.51 15.47
CA SER A 172 4.63 -5.35 14.18
C SER A 172 4.52 -6.69 13.45
N MET A 173 3.29 -7.03 13.05
CA MET A 173 3.04 -8.03 12.03
C MET A 173 3.68 -7.57 10.71
N VAL A 174 4.24 -8.48 9.96
CA VAL A 174 4.72 -8.25 8.60
C VAL A 174 3.92 -9.14 7.65
N VAL A 175 3.45 -8.59 6.55
CA VAL A 175 2.71 -9.36 5.55
C VAL A 175 3.29 -9.12 4.16
N ARG A 176 3.64 -10.22 3.49
CA ARG A 176 4.01 -10.21 2.08
C ARG A 176 2.80 -10.62 1.24
N TRP A 177 2.24 -9.65 0.54
CA TRP A 177 1.19 -9.87 -0.44
C TRP A 177 1.81 -10.27 -1.78
N SER A 178 1.28 -11.29 -2.44
CA SER A 178 1.79 -11.77 -3.72
C SER A 178 0.66 -12.05 -4.70
N PHE A 179 0.89 -11.68 -5.94
CA PHE A 179 0.05 -12.05 -7.07
C PHE A 179 0.93 -12.46 -8.24
N LYS A 180 0.92 -13.76 -8.57
CA LYS A 180 1.85 -14.36 -9.54
C LYS A 180 3.32 -13.98 -9.20
N ASP A 181 4.04 -13.30 -10.12
CA ASP A 181 5.44 -12.93 -9.96
C ASP A 181 5.65 -11.56 -9.28
N THR A 182 4.56 -10.88 -8.86
CA THR A 182 4.63 -9.56 -8.21
C THR A 182 4.29 -9.61 -6.72
N SER A 183 4.86 -8.68 -5.94
CA SER A 183 4.63 -8.69 -4.49
C SER A 183 4.85 -7.34 -3.80
N PHE A 184 4.15 -7.17 -2.66
CA PHE A 184 4.24 -6.03 -1.76
C PHE A 184 4.62 -6.53 -0.36
N LEU A 185 5.57 -5.89 0.30
CA LEU A 185 5.95 -6.18 1.68
C LEU A 185 5.54 -5.03 2.59
N MET A 186 4.62 -5.32 3.50
CA MET A 186 4.10 -4.40 4.50
C MET A 186 4.75 -4.73 5.84
N THR A 187 5.51 -3.80 6.41
CA THR A 187 6.38 -4.07 7.57
C THR A 187 5.91 -3.44 8.87
N GLY A 188 4.77 -2.70 8.86
CA GLY A 188 4.38 -1.89 10.00
C GLY A 188 5.53 -0.97 10.45
N ASP A 189 5.78 -0.94 11.73
CA ASP A 189 6.86 -0.16 12.32
C ASP A 189 8.05 -1.01 12.77
N MET A 190 8.22 -2.19 12.18
CA MET A 190 9.34 -3.08 12.46
C MET A 190 10.69 -2.36 12.40
N GLU A 191 11.43 -2.37 13.51
CA GLU A 191 12.75 -1.76 13.63
C GLU A 191 13.88 -2.77 13.35
N LYS A 192 15.11 -2.29 13.21
CA LYS A 192 16.30 -3.10 12.86
C LYS A 192 16.54 -4.32 13.76
N LYS A 193 16.10 -4.26 15.00
CA LYS A 193 16.21 -5.39 15.93
C LYS A 193 15.38 -6.56 15.40
N GLU A 194 14.14 -6.30 15.00
CA GLU A 194 13.21 -7.32 14.53
C GLU A 194 13.43 -7.64 13.04
N GLU A 195 13.89 -6.68 12.22
CA GLU A 195 14.33 -6.97 10.84
C GLU A 195 15.37 -8.11 10.80
N LYS A 196 16.26 -8.15 11.79
CA LYS A 196 17.26 -9.22 11.88
C LYS A 196 16.61 -10.59 12.14
N GLN A 197 15.59 -10.66 12.99
CA GLN A 197 14.85 -11.90 13.24
C GLN A 197 14.02 -12.27 11.99
N PHE A 198 13.32 -11.32 11.41
CA PHE A 198 12.56 -11.49 10.16
C PHE A 198 13.41 -12.11 9.06
N LEU A 199 14.60 -11.55 8.79
CA LEU A 199 15.54 -12.05 7.77
C LEU A 199 16.11 -13.45 8.06
N GLN A 200 16.05 -13.91 9.30
CA GLN A 200 16.52 -15.26 9.67
C GLN A 200 15.42 -16.32 9.53
N THR A 201 14.15 -15.91 9.60
CA THR A 201 13.02 -16.84 9.75
C THR A 201 12.03 -16.78 8.59
N PHE A 202 12.02 -15.70 7.79
CA PHE A 202 11.15 -15.54 6.64
C PHE A 202 11.90 -15.92 5.36
N GLU A 203 11.49 -16.99 4.69
CA GLU A 203 12.29 -17.62 3.62
C GLU A 203 12.44 -16.74 2.37
N ASP A 204 11.36 -16.13 1.89
CA ASP A 204 11.37 -15.27 0.69
C ASP A 204 10.72 -13.92 0.98
N CYS A 205 11.55 -12.93 1.34
CA CYS A 205 11.10 -11.57 1.61
C CYS A 205 11.20 -10.63 0.39
N ARG A 206 11.57 -11.12 -0.80
CA ARG A 206 11.64 -10.28 -2.02
C ARG A 206 10.27 -9.66 -2.31
N ALA A 207 10.29 -8.38 -2.65
CA ALA A 207 9.07 -7.66 -3.00
C ALA A 207 9.36 -6.48 -3.94
N ASP A 208 8.46 -6.23 -4.89
CA ASP A 208 8.56 -5.08 -5.80
C ASP A 208 8.32 -3.76 -5.09
N VAL A 209 7.42 -3.77 -4.10
CA VAL A 209 7.07 -2.62 -3.28
C VAL A 209 7.35 -2.93 -1.82
N LEU A 210 8.08 -2.05 -1.14
CA LEU A 210 8.33 -2.10 0.28
C LEU A 210 7.69 -0.89 0.96
N LYS A 211 6.73 -1.11 1.88
CA LYS A 211 6.40 -0.10 2.90
C LYS A 211 7.54 -0.09 3.91
N LEU A 212 8.23 1.04 4.02
CA LEU A 212 9.36 1.18 4.92
C LEU A 212 8.92 1.09 6.37
N GLY A 213 9.70 0.39 7.19
CA GLY A 213 9.46 0.32 8.63
C GLY A 213 9.50 1.70 9.28
N HIS A 214 8.69 1.88 10.30
CA HIS A 214 8.66 3.04 11.19
C HIS A 214 8.72 4.38 10.44
N HIS A 215 7.85 4.54 9.45
CA HIS A 215 7.65 5.77 8.66
C HIS A 215 8.94 6.35 8.03
N GLY A 216 9.95 5.49 7.80
CA GLY A 216 11.24 5.91 7.28
C GLY A 216 12.18 6.52 8.33
N GLU A 217 11.98 6.24 9.61
CA GLU A 217 12.88 6.64 10.68
C GLU A 217 14.22 5.89 10.60
N LYS A 218 15.27 6.49 11.22
CA LYS A 218 16.65 5.98 11.14
C LYS A 218 16.87 4.60 11.77
N ASP A 219 15.99 4.16 12.66
CA ASP A 219 16.05 2.90 13.40
C ASP A 219 15.48 1.70 12.63
N ALA A 220 14.81 1.95 11.49
CA ALA A 220 14.27 0.94 10.62
C ALA A 220 14.97 0.89 9.23
N THR A 221 14.49 0.03 8.37
CA THR A 221 14.88 -0.16 6.97
C THR A 221 16.40 -0.28 6.80
N SER A 222 16.97 -1.33 7.39
CA SER A 222 18.41 -1.62 7.36
C SER A 222 18.91 -1.90 5.95
N LYS A 223 20.25 -1.85 5.78
CA LYS A 223 20.89 -2.30 4.54
C LYS A 223 20.60 -3.76 4.24
N ALA A 224 20.61 -4.61 5.28
CA ALA A 224 20.36 -6.03 5.14
C ALA A 224 18.93 -6.29 4.64
N LEU A 225 17.94 -5.54 5.14
CA LEU A 225 16.57 -5.65 4.67
C LEU A 225 16.46 -5.26 3.19
N LEU A 226 17.05 -4.12 2.77
CA LEU A 226 17.03 -3.70 1.37
C LEU A 226 17.75 -4.67 0.43
N GLU A 227 18.86 -5.26 0.88
CA GLU A 227 19.61 -6.27 0.14
C GLU A 227 18.83 -7.58 -0.03
N ALA A 228 18.00 -7.94 0.93
CA ALA A 228 17.18 -9.15 0.90
C ALA A 228 15.86 -8.93 0.12
N VAL A 229 15.18 -7.80 0.36
CA VAL A 229 13.88 -7.48 -0.28
C VAL A 229 14.07 -7.07 -1.74
N MET A 230 15.14 -6.34 -2.06
CA MET A 230 15.46 -5.80 -3.40
C MET A 230 14.29 -5.02 -4.04
N PRO A 231 13.66 -4.07 -3.33
CA PRO A 231 12.45 -3.42 -3.82
C PRO A 231 12.76 -2.46 -4.99
N VAL A 232 11.83 -2.40 -5.94
CA VAL A 232 11.83 -1.36 -6.99
C VAL A 232 11.28 -0.04 -6.43
N TYR A 233 10.24 -0.15 -5.59
CA TYR A 233 9.54 0.98 -4.98
C TYR A 233 9.59 0.91 -3.47
N GLY A 234 9.79 2.06 -2.83
CA GLY A 234 9.70 2.22 -1.37
C GLY A 234 8.65 3.25 -1.00
N ILE A 235 7.76 2.94 -0.07
CA ILE A 235 6.72 3.85 0.42
C ILE A 235 7.10 4.32 1.82
N ILE A 236 7.09 5.63 2.02
CA ILE A 236 7.43 6.31 3.27
C ILE A 236 6.21 7.09 3.73
N THR A 237 5.62 6.69 4.85
CA THR A 237 4.42 7.26 5.46
C THR A 237 4.76 8.19 6.62
N GLY A 238 5.78 9.03 6.44
CA GLY A 238 6.25 9.98 7.43
C GLY A 238 5.78 11.40 7.15
N ASN A 239 5.97 12.26 8.16
CA ASN A 239 5.72 13.69 8.09
C ASN A 239 6.75 14.43 8.94
N GLU A 240 7.63 15.23 8.31
CA GLU A 240 8.70 15.97 9.00
C GLU A 240 8.15 17.02 9.98
N GLU A 241 6.98 17.58 9.75
CA GLU A 241 6.35 18.57 10.62
C GLU A 241 5.84 17.92 11.92
N GLU A 242 5.20 16.75 11.82
CA GLU A 242 4.71 15.99 12.97
C GLU A 242 5.83 15.27 13.73
N ASN A 243 6.78 14.71 12.99
CA ASN A 243 7.94 14.01 13.55
C ASN A 243 9.17 14.18 12.67
N PRO A 244 10.12 15.06 13.07
CA PRO A 244 11.34 15.35 12.29
C PRO A 244 12.27 14.15 12.06
N ASP A 245 12.13 13.06 12.83
CA ASP A 245 12.90 11.83 12.61
C ASP A 245 12.28 10.91 11.56
N SER A 246 10.99 11.07 11.22
CA SER A 246 10.39 10.41 10.07
C SER A 246 10.95 11.00 8.76
N VAL A 247 10.89 10.26 7.67
CA VAL A 247 11.47 10.69 6.38
C VAL A 247 12.98 11.00 6.51
N ASN A 248 13.70 10.19 7.27
CA ASN A 248 15.08 10.45 7.63
C ASN A 248 16.03 10.51 6.41
N LYS A 249 16.85 11.56 6.30
CA LYS A 249 17.78 11.76 5.18
C LYS A 249 18.71 10.57 4.93
N LYS A 250 19.16 9.85 5.98
CA LYS A 250 20.01 8.67 5.84
C LYS A 250 19.25 7.51 5.20
N ILE A 251 17.93 7.42 5.42
CA ILE A 251 17.07 6.43 4.76
C ILE A 251 16.90 6.82 3.29
N ALA A 252 16.57 8.09 2.99
CA ALA A 252 16.46 8.58 1.61
C ALA A 252 17.75 8.35 0.80
N GLU A 253 18.93 8.66 1.37
CA GLU A 253 20.22 8.38 0.74
C GLU A 253 20.47 6.89 0.54
N ARG A 254 20.04 6.07 1.50
CA ARG A 254 20.14 4.61 1.40
C ARG A 254 19.28 4.09 0.27
N LEU A 255 18.01 4.47 0.18
CA LEU A 255 17.11 4.09 -0.92
C LEU A 255 17.72 4.46 -2.28
N LYS A 256 18.19 5.70 -2.42
CA LYS A 256 18.86 6.16 -3.64
C LYS A 256 20.07 5.30 -4.00
N LYS A 257 20.88 4.92 -3.01
CA LYS A 257 22.07 4.05 -3.22
C LYS A 257 21.68 2.66 -3.73
N TYR A 258 20.55 2.12 -3.30
CA TYR A 258 20.04 0.81 -3.72
C TYR A 258 19.12 0.90 -4.95
N GLY A 259 18.97 2.10 -5.56
CA GLY A 259 18.18 2.28 -6.77
C GLY A 259 16.67 2.21 -6.52
N VAL A 260 16.22 2.30 -5.28
CA VAL A 260 14.81 2.25 -4.89
C VAL A 260 14.14 3.59 -5.20
N LYS A 261 13.05 3.57 -5.94
CA LYS A 261 12.23 4.76 -6.20
C LYS A 261 11.31 5.01 -5.01
N ALA A 262 11.58 6.08 -4.28
CA ALA A 262 10.83 6.44 -3.08
C ALA A 262 9.55 7.23 -3.41
N TYR A 263 8.46 6.89 -2.71
CA TYR A 263 7.18 7.59 -2.72
C TYR A 263 6.85 8.01 -1.29
N TYR A 264 6.47 9.27 -1.12
CA TYR A 264 6.21 9.87 0.18
C TYR A 264 4.74 10.18 0.32
N SER A 265 4.16 9.94 1.51
CA SER A 265 2.84 10.44 1.85
C SER A 265 2.84 11.92 2.14
N GLU A 266 4.01 12.52 2.47
CA GLU A 266 4.16 13.92 2.81
C GLU A 266 4.03 14.84 1.58
N GLY A 267 3.55 16.07 1.81
CA GLY A 267 3.44 17.11 0.79
C GLY A 267 2.02 17.30 0.29
N GLU A 268 1.81 17.23 -1.02
CA GLU A 268 0.49 17.40 -1.61
C GLU A 268 -0.48 16.28 -1.22
N GLN A 269 -1.79 16.58 -1.16
CA GLN A 269 -2.85 15.57 -0.96
C GLN A 269 -2.95 14.65 -2.16
N THR A 270 -1.99 13.75 -2.27
CA THR A 270 -1.83 12.82 -3.38
C THR A 270 -2.07 11.41 -2.89
N ALA A 271 -2.87 10.66 -3.63
CA ALA A 271 -2.93 9.21 -3.48
C ALA A 271 -2.16 8.55 -4.62
N TRP A 272 -1.60 7.39 -4.33
CA TRP A 272 -0.85 6.56 -5.27
C TRP A 272 -1.40 5.16 -5.31
N ASP A 273 -1.49 4.59 -6.52
CA ASP A 273 -1.72 3.18 -6.76
C ASP A 273 -0.43 2.51 -7.22
N PHE A 274 -0.11 1.39 -6.63
CA PHE A 274 0.88 0.43 -7.13
C PHE A 274 0.11 -0.75 -7.71
N ILE A 275 0.03 -0.81 -9.03
CA ILE A 275 -0.77 -1.77 -9.76
C ILE A 275 0.12 -2.92 -10.21
N ALA A 276 -0.16 -4.10 -9.67
CA ALA A 276 0.54 -5.36 -9.97
C ALA A 276 -0.32 -6.22 -10.90
N ASP A 277 0.12 -6.40 -12.16
CA ASP A 277 -0.56 -7.22 -13.16
C ASP A 277 -0.17 -8.71 -13.09
N GLY A 278 0.70 -9.03 -12.15
CA GLY A 278 1.26 -10.35 -11.95
C GLY A 278 2.57 -10.61 -12.70
N THR A 279 3.07 -9.63 -13.46
CA THR A 279 4.37 -9.68 -14.16
C THR A 279 5.23 -8.47 -13.77
N SER A 280 4.59 -7.34 -13.56
CA SER A 280 5.24 -6.07 -13.23
C SER A 280 4.37 -5.22 -12.29
N VAL A 281 4.99 -4.22 -11.67
CA VAL A 281 4.30 -3.21 -10.87
C VAL A 281 4.51 -1.84 -11.49
N LYS A 282 3.42 -1.09 -11.65
CA LYS A 282 3.46 0.32 -12.06
C LYS A 282 2.89 1.20 -10.95
N ALA A 283 3.50 2.38 -10.72
CA ALA A 283 2.98 3.38 -9.79
C ALA A 283 2.23 4.46 -10.57
N VAL A 284 0.99 4.76 -10.16
CA VAL A 284 0.08 5.73 -10.79
C VAL A 284 -0.42 6.71 -9.75
N LYS A 285 -0.43 8.00 -10.07
CA LYS A 285 -1.00 9.04 -9.23
C LYS A 285 -2.53 9.03 -9.38
N VAL A 286 -3.25 8.99 -8.28
CA VAL A 286 -4.72 8.85 -8.28
C VAL A 286 -5.43 10.16 -7.93
N MET A 287 -4.83 10.97 -7.06
CA MET A 287 -5.38 12.24 -6.62
C MET A 287 -4.37 13.36 -6.80
N ASP A 288 -4.83 14.43 -7.41
CA ASP A 288 -4.20 15.75 -7.39
C ASP A 288 -5.02 16.71 -6.54
N LYS A 289 -4.40 17.79 -6.06
CA LYS A 289 -5.11 18.87 -5.36
C LYS A 289 -6.17 19.49 -6.25
#